data_47a104ed8df8aa2e1144a5d9ad2f8bda
#
_entry.id   47a104ed8df8aa2e1144a5d9ad2f8bda
#
_cell.length_a   1.000
_cell.length_b   1.000
_cell.length_c   1.000
_cell.angle_alpha   90.00
_cell.angle_beta   90.00
_cell.angle_gamma   90.00
#
_symmetry.space_group_name_H-M   'P 1'
#
loop_
_entity.id
_entity.type
_entity.pdbx_description
1 polymer ?
#
loop_
_entity_poly.entity_id
_entity_poly.type
_entity_poly.pdbx_seq_one_letter_code
_entity_poly.pdbx_strand_id
1 'polypeptide(L)'
;MSSLANTGLIMKVGIIGAGRGGCACALAAVARGSARAIVLVDRTHKRAKAVATDLRYGSPLCPKATIVDGDYDDLADAALVMITAGINEKAGGATDRNDPEGRLRFLDKNAEIYRDIVPRIVRAAPGA
;
A
#
# COMPACT_ATOMS: atom_id res chain seq x y z
N MET A 1 -2.12 -30.46 -9.72
CA MET A 1 -1.95 -29.10 -9.22
C MET A 1 -0.98 -28.36 -10.11
N SER A 2 -1.44 -27.45 -10.89
CA SER A 2 -0.55 -26.53 -11.54
C SER A 2 0.10 -25.67 -10.45
N SER A 3 1.34 -25.89 -10.20
CA SER A 3 2.06 -25.06 -9.30
C SER A 3 2.15 -23.65 -9.93
N LEU A 4 1.64 -22.65 -9.25
CA LEU A 4 1.89 -21.24 -9.54
C LEU A 4 3.40 -20.97 -9.67
N ALA A 5 4.23 -21.81 -9.09
CA ALA A 5 5.68 -21.78 -9.19
C ALA A 5 6.20 -22.00 -10.62
N ASN A 6 5.46 -22.69 -11.48
CA ASN A 6 5.90 -23.01 -12.85
C ASN A 6 5.45 -21.99 -13.89
N THR A 7 4.62 -21.01 -13.56
CA THR A 7 4.11 -20.01 -14.51
C THR A 7 4.94 -18.76 -14.58
N GLY A 8 6.03 -18.64 -13.81
CA GLY A 8 6.83 -17.41 -13.76
C GLY A 8 6.04 -16.20 -13.25
N LEU A 9 4.89 -16.42 -12.61
CA LEU A 9 4.04 -15.36 -12.07
C LEU A 9 4.82 -14.61 -11.00
N ILE A 10 5.11 -13.36 -11.30
CA ILE A 10 5.72 -12.43 -10.37
C ILE A 10 4.64 -12.01 -9.39
N MET A 11 4.79 -12.36 -8.12
CA MET A 11 3.92 -11.86 -7.06
C MET A 11 4.04 -10.33 -7.01
N LYS A 12 3.03 -9.65 -7.54
CA LYS A 12 2.90 -8.20 -7.46
C LYS A 12 1.99 -7.82 -6.29
N VAL A 13 2.44 -6.90 -5.49
CA VAL A 13 1.69 -6.34 -4.35
C VAL A 13 1.52 -4.84 -4.56
N GLY A 14 0.28 -4.38 -4.53
CA GLY A 14 -0.05 -2.97 -4.48
C GLY A 14 -0.18 -2.49 -3.03
N ILE A 15 0.27 -1.27 -2.77
CA ILE A 15 0.11 -0.63 -1.44
C ILE A 15 -0.46 0.77 -1.66
N ILE A 16 -1.68 0.97 -1.18
CA ILE A 16 -2.38 2.25 -1.26
C ILE A 16 -2.19 3.01 0.04
N GLY A 17 -1.48 4.11 -0.05
CA GLY A 17 -1.05 4.92 1.08
C GLY A 17 0.41 4.70 1.41
N ALA A 18 1.24 5.70 1.16
CA ALA A 18 2.68 5.69 1.47
C ALA A 18 3.00 6.43 2.78
N GLY A 19 2.09 6.32 3.74
CA GLY A 19 2.31 6.77 5.11
C GLY A 19 3.16 5.78 5.91
N ARG A 20 3.19 5.92 7.24
CA ARG A 20 3.97 5.02 8.11
C ARG A 20 3.57 3.55 7.95
N GLY A 21 2.27 3.26 7.90
CA GLY A 21 1.76 1.90 7.71
C GLY A 21 2.17 1.32 6.36
N GLY A 22 1.97 2.06 5.27
CA GLY A 22 2.34 1.61 3.92
C GLY A 22 3.84 1.42 3.76
N CYS A 23 4.65 2.32 4.32
CA CYS A 23 6.10 2.18 4.34
C CYS A 23 6.53 0.90 5.10
N ALA A 24 5.95 0.63 6.26
CA ALA A 24 6.24 -0.57 7.05
C ALA A 24 5.84 -1.85 6.31
N CYS A 25 4.66 -1.87 5.66
CA CYS A 25 4.20 -2.99 4.85
C CYS A 25 5.15 -3.26 3.67
N ALA A 26 5.55 -2.21 2.95
CA ALA A 26 6.48 -2.32 1.83
C ALA A 26 7.85 -2.83 2.28
N LEU A 27 8.39 -2.27 3.36
CA LEU A 27 9.67 -2.72 3.93
C LEU A 27 9.62 -4.19 4.34
N ALA A 28 8.57 -4.61 5.02
CA ALA A 28 8.40 -6.01 5.42
C ALA A 28 8.31 -6.95 4.21
N ALA A 29 7.56 -6.57 3.17
CA ALA A 29 7.45 -7.35 1.96
C ALA A 29 8.79 -7.50 1.22
N VAL A 30 9.58 -6.42 1.15
CA VAL A 30 10.93 -6.44 0.57
C VAL A 30 11.87 -7.32 1.39
N ALA A 31 11.95 -7.08 2.68
CA ALA A 31 12.88 -7.79 3.56
C ALA A 31 12.60 -9.31 3.62
N ARG A 32 11.34 -9.69 3.58
CA ARG A 32 10.91 -11.10 3.58
C ARG A 32 10.94 -11.75 2.20
N GLY A 33 11.07 -11.00 1.13
CA GLY A 33 10.96 -11.51 -0.24
C GLY A 33 9.55 -12.02 -0.58
N SER A 34 8.52 -11.49 0.08
CA SER A 34 7.13 -11.90 -0.13
C SER A 34 6.55 -11.43 -1.45
N ALA A 35 7.16 -10.42 -2.07
CA ALA A 35 6.76 -9.89 -3.36
C ALA A 35 7.97 -9.66 -4.26
N ARG A 36 7.78 -9.86 -5.56
CA ARG A 36 8.79 -9.56 -6.59
C ARG A 36 8.58 -8.20 -7.22
N ALA A 37 7.38 -7.66 -7.14
CA ALA A 37 7.04 -6.33 -7.58
C ALA A 37 6.16 -5.64 -6.51
N ILE A 38 6.51 -4.43 -6.15
CA ILE A 38 5.77 -3.61 -5.20
C ILE A 38 5.45 -2.28 -5.88
N VAL A 39 4.16 -1.95 -5.91
CA VAL A 39 3.66 -0.67 -6.43
C VAL A 39 3.12 0.14 -5.27
N LEU A 40 3.72 1.30 -5.04
CA LEU A 40 3.27 2.26 -4.04
C LEU A 40 2.41 3.33 -4.70
N VAL A 41 1.18 3.46 -4.25
CA VAL A 41 0.23 4.49 -4.72
C VAL A 41 -0.12 5.38 -3.55
N ASP A 42 0.01 6.68 -3.71
CA ASP A 42 -0.39 7.66 -2.70
C ASP A 42 -1.02 8.87 -3.38
N ARG A 43 -2.02 9.45 -2.75
CA ARG A 43 -2.63 10.72 -3.19
C ARG A 43 -1.57 11.80 -3.41
N THR A 44 -0.54 11.80 -2.58
CA THR A 44 0.65 12.64 -2.73
C THR A 44 1.74 11.82 -3.43
N HIS A 45 1.75 11.85 -4.77
CA HIS A 45 2.71 11.06 -5.58
C HIS A 45 4.16 11.25 -5.12
N LYS A 46 4.52 12.48 -4.73
CA LYS A 46 5.84 12.79 -4.18
C LYS A 46 6.22 11.94 -2.96
N ARG A 47 5.23 11.58 -2.12
CA ARG A 47 5.43 10.71 -0.96
C ARG A 47 5.70 9.27 -1.39
N ALA A 48 4.89 8.73 -2.30
CA ALA A 48 5.10 7.39 -2.85
C ALA A 48 6.49 7.26 -3.47
N LYS A 49 6.90 8.26 -4.26
CA LYS A 49 8.23 8.34 -4.87
C LYS A 49 9.35 8.35 -3.84
N ALA A 50 9.23 9.15 -2.78
CA ALA A 50 10.24 9.22 -1.73
C ALA A 50 10.39 7.85 -1.04
N VAL A 51 9.29 7.22 -0.63
CA VAL A 51 9.31 5.90 0.02
C VAL A 51 9.86 4.83 -0.91
N ALA A 52 9.45 4.80 -2.17
CA ALA A 52 9.97 3.85 -3.15
C ALA A 52 11.49 4.02 -3.36
N THR A 53 11.95 5.26 -3.36
CA THR A 53 13.39 5.57 -3.49
C THR A 53 14.17 5.07 -2.28
N ASP A 54 13.72 5.37 -1.08
CA ASP A 54 14.36 4.92 0.17
C ASP A 54 14.43 3.38 0.24
N LEU A 55 13.34 2.71 -0.11
CA LEU A 55 13.31 1.24 -0.14
C LEU A 55 14.27 0.65 -1.16
N ARG A 56 14.39 1.26 -2.35
CA ARG A 56 15.37 0.83 -3.38
C ARG A 56 16.80 0.96 -2.89
N TYR A 57 17.12 2.02 -2.17
CA TYR A 57 18.45 2.19 -1.58
C TYR A 57 18.77 1.18 -0.47
N GLY A 58 17.77 0.79 0.31
CA GLY A 58 17.92 -0.21 1.38
C GLY A 58 17.85 -1.67 0.92
N SER A 59 17.40 -1.94 -0.31
CA SER A 59 17.09 -3.28 -0.78
C SER A 59 18.26 -4.13 -1.34
N PRO A 60 19.49 -3.65 -1.58
CA PRO A 60 20.55 -4.49 -2.16
C PRO A 60 20.89 -5.76 -1.36
N LEU A 61 20.61 -5.77 -0.06
CA LEU A 61 20.83 -6.92 0.83
C LEU A 61 19.57 -7.78 1.03
N CYS A 62 18.47 -7.42 0.36
CA CYS A 62 17.20 -8.12 0.43
C CYS A 62 16.98 -9.00 -0.80
N PRO A 63 16.01 -9.93 -0.76
CA PRO A 63 15.57 -10.64 -1.96
C PRO A 63 15.17 -9.67 -3.08
N LYS A 64 15.53 -9.99 -4.31
CA LYS A 64 15.31 -9.12 -5.46
C LYS A 64 13.83 -8.79 -5.62
N ALA A 65 13.50 -7.50 -5.61
CA ALA A 65 12.17 -6.98 -5.87
C ALA A 65 12.24 -5.68 -6.67
N THR A 66 11.28 -5.48 -7.55
CA THR A 66 11.08 -4.20 -8.25
C THR A 66 10.15 -3.34 -7.41
N ILE A 67 10.58 -2.13 -7.04
CA ILE A 67 9.81 -1.21 -6.20
C ILE A 67 9.59 0.06 -6.99
N VAL A 68 8.33 0.39 -7.24
CA VAL A 68 7.96 1.58 -8.01
C VAL A 68 6.91 2.42 -7.29
N ASP A 69 6.96 3.71 -7.51
CA ASP A 69 5.86 4.63 -7.27
C ASP A 69 5.00 4.67 -8.53
N GLY A 70 3.71 4.53 -8.38
CA GLY A 70 2.80 4.44 -9.52
C GLY A 70 1.41 4.97 -9.22
N ASP A 71 0.53 4.77 -10.18
CA ASP A 71 -0.88 5.06 -10.10
C ASP A 71 -1.70 3.75 -10.03
N TYR A 72 -3.02 3.88 -9.96
CA TYR A 72 -3.92 2.72 -9.89
C TYR A 72 -3.76 1.78 -11.09
N ASP A 73 -3.52 2.30 -12.28
CA ASP A 73 -3.33 1.48 -13.49
C ASP A 73 -2.11 0.55 -13.39
N ASP A 74 -1.10 0.94 -12.61
CA ASP A 74 0.09 0.12 -12.36
C ASP A 74 -0.20 -1.08 -11.45
N LEU A 75 -1.38 -1.13 -10.83
CA LEU A 75 -1.84 -2.27 -10.03
C LEU A 75 -2.32 -3.46 -10.88
N ALA A 76 -2.39 -3.31 -12.19
CA ALA A 76 -2.79 -4.40 -13.08
C ALA A 76 -2.01 -5.67 -12.75
N ASP A 77 -2.72 -6.82 -12.68
CA ASP A 77 -2.16 -8.12 -12.31
C ASP A 77 -1.60 -8.22 -10.88
N ALA A 78 -1.92 -7.29 -10.00
CA ALA A 78 -1.59 -7.43 -8.59
C ALA A 78 -2.32 -8.64 -7.99
N ALA A 79 -1.59 -9.46 -7.24
CA ALA A 79 -2.15 -10.59 -6.52
C ALA A 79 -2.74 -10.19 -5.16
N LEU A 80 -2.32 -9.06 -4.64
CA LEU A 80 -2.77 -8.51 -3.37
C LEU A 80 -2.67 -6.98 -3.41
N VAL A 81 -3.66 -6.31 -2.86
CA VAL A 81 -3.61 -4.87 -2.62
C VAL A 81 -3.87 -4.58 -1.14
N MET A 82 -2.91 -3.95 -0.50
CA MET A 82 -3.01 -3.51 0.89
C MET A 82 -3.42 -2.03 0.94
N ILE A 83 -4.52 -1.73 1.62
CA ILE A 83 -4.99 -0.36 1.80
C ILE A 83 -4.57 0.11 3.19
N THR A 84 -3.64 1.03 3.24
CA THR A 84 -3.15 1.66 4.48
C THR A 84 -3.50 3.15 4.54
N ALA A 85 -4.20 3.63 3.52
CA ALA A 85 -4.65 5.02 3.47
C ALA A 85 -5.72 5.26 4.53
N GLY A 86 -5.63 6.40 5.20
CA GLY A 86 -6.57 6.81 6.21
C GLY A 86 -6.13 8.10 6.90
N ILE A 87 -7.01 8.66 7.70
CA ILE A 87 -6.71 9.82 8.53
C ILE A 87 -6.22 9.30 9.89
N ASN A 88 -5.08 9.80 10.34
CA ASN A 88 -4.55 9.49 11.66
C ASN A 88 -5.07 10.46 12.73
N GLU A 89 -4.86 10.11 14.00
CA GLU A 89 -5.31 10.87 15.17
C GLU A 89 -4.82 12.32 15.17
N LYS A 90 -3.58 12.58 14.75
CA LYS A 90 -3.03 13.94 14.66
C LYS A 90 -3.72 14.78 13.59
N ALA A 91 -3.89 14.22 12.42
CA ALA A 91 -4.54 14.91 11.30
C ALA A 91 -6.05 15.13 11.54
N GLY A 92 -6.67 14.24 12.30
CA GLY A 92 -8.09 14.29 12.63
C GLY A 92 -8.43 15.06 13.91
N GLY A 93 -7.43 15.46 14.70
CA GLY A 93 -7.66 16.21 15.96
C GLY A 93 -8.14 15.37 17.14
N ALA A 94 -8.03 14.04 17.09
CA ALA A 94 -8.40 13.15 18.18
C ALA A 94 -7.15 12.71 18.97
N THR A 95 -6.49 13.67 19.57
CA THR A 95 -5.30 13.42 20.40
C THR A 95 -5.62 13.29 21.89
N ASP A 96 -6.85 13.62 22.31
CA ASP A 96 -7.30 13.46 23.70
C ASP A 96 -7.66 12.00 23.94
N ARG A 97 -6.93 11.36 24.87
CA ARG A 97 -7.15 9.97 25.28
C ARG A 97 -8.43 9.77 26.10
N ASN A 98 -8.97 10.84 26.65
CA ASN A 98 -10.18 10.82 27.48
C ASN A 98 -11.45 11.09 26.66
N ASP A 99 -11.32 11.36 25.35
CA ASP A 99 -12.45 11.56 24.45
C ASP A 99 -13.09 10.21 24.11
N PRO A 100 -14.30 9.92 24.58
CA PRO A 100 -14.98 8.65 24.32
C PRO A 100 -15.31 8.44 22.84
N GLU A 101 -15.38 9.52 22.04
CA GLU A 101 -15.65 9.45 20.60
C GLU A 101 -14.39 9.48 19.75
N GLY A 102 -13.23 9.69 20.36
CA GLY A 102 -11.95 9.94 19.70
C GLY A 102 -11.75 9.36 18.30
N ARG A 103 -11.59 8.06 18.18
CA ARG A 103 -11.39 7.38 16.88
C ARG A 103 -12.66 7.29 16.02
N LEU A 104 -13.83 7.28 16.62
CA LEU A 104 -15.08 7.18 15.88
C LEU A 104 -15.34 8.39 15.00
N ARG A 105 -14.79 9.56 15.35
CA ARG A 105 -14.86 10.77 14.53
C ARG A 105 -14.24 10.62 13.14
N PHE A 106 -13.37 9.62 12.96
CA PHE A 106 -12.74 9.38 11.66
C PHE A 106 -13.49 8.39 10.80
N LEU A 107 -14.53 7.76 11.34
CA LEU A 107 -15.26 6.73 10.63
C LEU A 107 -15.80 7.25 9.29
N ASP A 108 -16.48 8.37 9.30
CA ASP A 108 -17.06 8.95 8.09
C ASP A 108 -16.00 9.35 7.07
N LYS A 109 -14.96 10.05 7.52
CA LYS A 109 -13.84 10.48 6.66
C LYS A 109 -13.08 9.29 6.08
N ASN A 110 -12.82 8.27 6.87
CA ASN A 110 -12.17 7.05 6.38
C ASN A 110 -13.10 6.27 5.43
N ALA A 111 -14.39 6.22 5.72
CA ALA A 111 -15.37 5.61 4.81
C ALA A 111 -15.41 6.31 3.44
N GLU A 112 -15.33 7.64 3.40
CA GLU A 112 -15.23 8.40 2.14
C GLU A 112 -13.95 8.05 1.37
N ILE A 113 -12.81 7.95 2.05
CA ILE A 113 -11.54 7.55 1.44
C ILE A 113 -11.68 6.16 0.82
N TYR A 114 -12.26 5.20 1.52
CA TYR A 114 -12.44 3.84 1.00
C TYR A 114 -13.45 3.78 -0.16
N ARG A 115 -14.51 4.59 -0.12
CA ARG A 115 -15.47 4.71 -1.24
C ARG A 115 -14.82 5.20 -2.52
N ASP A 116 -13.77 6.01 -2.43
CA ASP A 116 -12.98 6.44 -3.60
C ASP A 116 -11.97 5.37 -4.04
N ILE A 117 -11.24 4.80 -3.09
CA ILE A 117 -10.12 3.88 -3.36
C ILE A 117 -10.60 2.52 -3.90
N VAL A 118 -11.56 1.89 -3.22
CA VAL A 118 -11.95 0.51 -3.53
C VAL A 118 -12.43 0.32 -4.98
N PRO A 119 -13.31 1.19 -5.54
CA PRO A 119 -13.72 1.05 -6.93
C PRO A 119 -12.56 1.18 -7.92
N ARG A 120 -11.55 2.01 -7.61
CA ARG A 120 -10.37 2.16 -8.46
C ARG A 120 -9.51 0.89 -8.45
N ILE A 121 -9.34 0.28 -7.27
CA ILE A 121 -8.61 -0.99 -7.14
C ILE A 121 -9.31 -2.09 -7.92
N VAL A 122 -10.61 -2.25 -7.72
CA VAL A 122 -11.41 -3.30 -8.39
C VAL A 122 -11.35 -3.15 -9.92
N ARG A 123 -11.32 -1.92 -10.42
CA ARG A 123 -11.19 -1.65 -11.86
C ARG A 123 -9.80 -2.00 -12.38
N ALA A 124 -8.75 -1.64 -11.64
CA ALA A 124 -7.36 -1.82 -12.06
C ALA A 124 -6.85 -3.25 -11.85
N ALA A 125 -7.25 -3.89 -10.76
CA ALA A 125 -6.79 -5.21 -10.34
C ALA A 125 -7.97 -6.10 -9.88
N PRO A 126 -8.87 -6.49 -10.79
CA PRO A 126 -10.09 -7.24 -10.44
C PRO A 126 -9.81 -8.64 -9.88
N GLY A 127 -8.60 -9.14 -10.03
CA GLY A 127 -8.19 -10.46 -9.53
C GLY A 127 -7.39 -10.42 -8.23
N ALA A 128 -7.21 -9.23 -7.63
CA ALA A 128 -6.45 -9.07 -6.39
C ALA A 128 -7.24 -9.50 -5.15
#